data_7e05b433f5dfbe138183c06495729c0e
#
_entry.id   7e05b433f5dfbe138183c06495729c0e
#
_cell.length_a   1.000
_cell.length_b   1.000
_cell.length_c   1.000
_cell.angle_alpha   90.00
_cell.angle_beta   90.00
_cell.angle_gamma   90.00
#
_symmetry.space_group_name_H-M   'P 1'
#
loop_
_entity.id
_entity.type
_entity.pdbx_description
1 polymer ?
#
loop_
_entity_poly.entity_id
_entity_poly.type
_entity_poly.pdbx_seq_one_letter_code
_entity_poly.pdbx_strand_id
1 'polypeptide(L)'
;MLRAAHTHPEWTFLLMGRVTPTVRSRLRRYPNIVLAGPVNPVELPDYLFACDVLFDLFHADTKGSDIIPPRMYEYLASGKPIVTMIDPDQVEPFPDVVYTAYDSAGFVRRCRRALEEESSLAAPRRQNYARNASWASRAKDALEILDRAGLF
;
A
#
# COMPACT_ATOMS: atom_id res chain seq x y z
N MET A 1 8.36 2.15 -10.29
CA MET A 1 8.29 0.71 -10.57
C MET A 1 9.10 0.31 -11.80
N LEU A 2 8.84 0.76 -13.05
CA LEU A 2 9.55 0.27 -14.25
C LEU A 2 11.07 0.37 -14.16
N ARG A 3 11.60 1.46 -13.59
CA ARG A 3 13.03 1.58 -13.32
C ARG A 3 13.49 0.48 -12.37
N ALA A 4 12.75 0.20 -11.30
CA ALA A 4 13.09 -0.86 -10.37
C ALA A 4 13.09 -2.23 -11.05
N ALA A 5 12.07 -2.54 -11.86
CA ALA A 5 12.01 -3.78 -12.63
C ALA A 5 13.19 -3.95 -13.60
N HIS A 6 13.68 -2.84 -14.17
CA HIS A 6 14.85 -2.87 -15.06
C HIS A 6 16.17 -3.05 -14.29
N THR A 7 16.33 -2.37 -13.16
CA THR A 7 17.59 -2.37 -12.40
C THR A 7 17.72 -3.53 -11.41
N HIS A 8 16.60 -4.21 -11.13
CA HIS A 8 16.50 -5.34 -10.20
C HIS A 8 15.74 -6.49 -10.86
N PRO A 9 16.37 -7.21 -11.82
CA PRO A 9 15.74 -8.34 -12.49
C PRO A 9 15.44 -9.51 -11.55
N GLU A 10 16.11 -9.58 -10.40
CA GLU A 10 15.88 -10.57 -9.34
C GLU A 10 14.59 -10.33 -8.54
N TRP A 11 14.01 -9.13 -8.62
CA TRP A 11 12.74 -8.83 -7.96
C TRP A 11 11.55 -9.18 -8.87
N THR A 12 10.53 -9.79 -8.32
CA THR A 12 9.26 -10.01 -9.01
C THR A 12 8.25 -8.95 -8.60
N PHE A 13 7.66 -8.26 -9.57
CA PHE A 13 6.60 -7.27 -9.36
C PHE A 13 5.25 -7.87 -9.70
N LEU A 14 4.45 -8.17 -8.69
CA LEU A 14 3.09 -8.66 -8.86
C LEU A 14 2.10 -7.49 -8.91
N LEU A 15 1.39 -7.35 -10.03
CA LEU A 15 0.38 -6.31 -10.22
C LEU A 15 -1.01 -6.94 -10.26
N MET A 16 -1.84 -6.56 -9.31
CA MET A 16 -3.24 -6.99 -9.23
C MET A 16 -4.15 -5.87 -9.73
N GLY A 17 -5.21 -6.27 -10.43
CA GLY A 17 -6.21 -5.34 -10.95
C GLY A 17 -6.29 -5.30 -12.47
N ARG A 18 -7.13 -4.41 -12.97
CA ARG A 18 -7.33 -4.22 -14.41
C ARG A 18 -6.25 -3.30 -14.98
N VAL A 19 -5.67 -3.71 -16.09
CA VAL A 19 -4.74 -2.89 -16.86
C VAL A 19 -5.26 -2.70 -18.28
N THR A 20 -5.11 -1.50 -18.83
CA THR A 20 -5.48 -1.23 -20.22
C THR A 20 -4.56 -1.99 -21.19
N PRO A 21 -4.99 -2.27 -22.42
CA PRO A 21 -4.15 -2.94 -23.43
C PRO A 21 -2.81 -2.24 -23.64
N THR A 22 -2.81 -0.91 -23.67
CA THR A 22 -1.60 -0.09 -23.84
C THR A 22 -0.61 -0.29 -22.67
N VAL A 23 -1.10 -0.26 -21.44
CA VAL A 23 -0.28 -0.50 -20.25
C VAL A 23 0.25 -1.93 -20.25
N ARG A 24 -0.60 -2.91 -20.55
CA ARG A 24 -0.22 -4.33 -20.66
C ARG A 24 0.91 -4.54 -21.68
N SER A 25 0.80 -3.96 -22.87
CA SER A 25 1.82 -4.05 -23.92
C SER A 25 3.17 -3.48 -23.45
N ARG A 26 3.14 -2.38 -22.70
CA ARG A 26 4.35 -1.75 -22.15
C ARG A 26 4.99 -2.62 -21.05
N LEU A 27 4.17 -3.21 -20.18
CA LEU A 27 4.65 -4.03 -19.05
C LEU A 27 5.23 -5.38 -19.50
N ARG A 28 4.74 -5.95 -20.60
CA ARG A 28 5.27 -7.22 -21.18
C ARG A 28 6.74 -7.18 -21.56
N ARG A 29 7.35 -5.99 -21.65
CA ARG A 29 8.80 -5.84 -21.92
C ARG A 29 9.66 -6.18 -20.71
N TYR A 30 9.06 -6.36 -19.55
CA TYR A 30 9.74 -6.65 -18.28
C TYR A 30 9.34 -8.05 -17.82
N PRO A 31 10.24 -9.05 -17.96
CA PRO A 31 9.91 -10.45 -17.66
C PRO A 31 9.60 -10.70 -16.18
N ASN A 32 10.06 -9.82 -15.32
CA ASN A 32 9.85 -9.86 -13.88
C ASN A 32 8.61 -9.06 -13.41
N ILE A 33 7.74 -8.64 -14.33
CA ILE A 33 6.43 -8.05 -14.00
C ILE A 33 5.33 -9.07 -14.32
N VAL A 34 4.63 -9.52 -13.28
CA VAL A 34 3.52 -10.47 -13.36
C VAL A 34 2.20 -9.70 -13.22
N LEU A 35 1.29 -9.93 -14.17
CA LEU A 35 -0.05 -9.35 -14.16
C LEU A 35 -1.05 -10.43 -13.72
N ALA A 36 -1.47 -10.40 -12.47
CA ALA A 36 -2.46 -11.36 -11.92
C ALA A 36 -3.90 -11.08 -12.41
N GLY A 37 -4.15 -9.86 -12.92
CA GLY A 37 -5.52 -9.45 -13.24
C GLY A 37 -6.34 -9.08 -11.99
N PRO A 38 -7.66 -8.97 -12.12
CA PRO A 38 -8.55 -8.76 -11.00
C PRO A 38 -8.50 -9.95 -10.03
N VAL A 39 -8.35 -9.66 -8.75
CA VAL A 39 -8.32 -10.65 -7.66
C VAL A 39 -9.64 -10.53 -6.88
N ASN A 40 -10.20 -11.67 -6.48
CA ASN A 40 -11.36 -11.70 -5.61
C ASN A 40 -10.95 -11.15 -4.22
N PRO A 41 -11.73 -10.25 -3.62
CA PRO A 41 -11.43 -9.72 -2.27
C PRO A 41 -11.23 -10.81 -1.21
N VAL A 42 -11.88 -11.95 -1.33
CA VAL A 42 -11.69 -13.09 -0.39
C VAL A 42 -10.29 -13.70 -0.51
N GLU A 43 -9.69 -13.68 -1.70
CA GLU A 43 -8.36 -14.24 -1.99
C GLU A 43 -7.24 -13.21 -1.78
N LEU A 44 -7.58 -11.91 -1.68
CA LEU A 44 -6.62 -10.83 -1.57
C LEU A 44 -5.63 -11.02 -0.40
N PRO A 45 -6.03 -11.47 0.80
CA PRO A 45 -5.09 -11.70 1.89
C PRO A 45 -3.96 -12.67 1.53
N ASP A 46 -4.24 -13.75 0.80
CA ASP A 46 -3.23 -14.74 0.40
C ASP A 46 -2.17 -14.12 -0.51
N TYR A 47 -2.60 -13.28 -1.45
CA TYR A 47 -1.68 -12.52 -2.31
C TYR A 47 -0.83 -11.54 -1.52
N LEU A 48 -1.42 -10.81 -0.55
CA LEU A 48 -0.68 -9.86 0.27
C LEU A 48 0.36 -10.58 1.16
N PHE A 49 -0.02 -11.72 1.75
CA PHE A 49 0.90 -12.52 2.57
C PHE A 49 2.03 -13.16 1.76
N ALA A 50 1.80 -13.50 0.50
CA ALA A 50 2.81 -14.05 -0.40
C ALA A 50 3.86 -13.01 -0.84
N CYS A 51 3.59 -11.71 -0.72
CA CYS A 51 4.53 -10.66 -1.04
C CYS A 51 5.48 -10.35 0.12
N ASP A 52 6.72 -9.97 -0.19
CA ASP A 52 7.69 -9.52 0.81
C ASP A 52 7.50 -8.04 1.14
N VAL A 53 7.19 -7.22 0.13
CA VAL A 53 6.96 -5.78 0.24
C VAL A 53 5.72 -5.40 -0.57
N LEU A 54 4.84 -4.63 0.03
CA LEU A 54 3.68 -4.04 -0.66
C LEU A 54 4.01 -2.63 -1.13
N PHE A 55 3.47 -2.20 -2.27
CA PHE A 55 3.71 -0.86 -2.75
C PHE A 55 2.46 -0.19 -3.30
N ASP A 56 2.37 1.11 -3.08
CA ASP A 56 1.33 1.98 -3.62
C ASP A 56 1.96 3.14 -4.39
N LEU A 57 1.73 3.13 -5.71
CA LEU A 57 2.26 4.13 -6.62
C LEU A 57 1.12 5.05 -7.07
N PHE A 58 1.09 6.25 -6.51
CA PHE A 58 0.19 7.30 -6.98
C PHE A 58 0.89 8.22 -7.97
N HIS A 59 0.14 8.76 -8.92
CA HIS A 59 0.62 9.85 -9.74
C HIS A 59 0.48 11.17 -9.00
N ALA A 60 1.52 12.00 -9.05
CA ALA A 60 1.54 13.34 -8.45
C ALA A 60 0.46 14.31 -9.02
N ASP A 61 -0.20 13.93 -10.11
CA ASP A 61 -1.28 14.72 -10.72
C ASP A 61 -2.62 14.64 -9.97
N THR A 62 -2.72 13.78 -8.95
CA THR A 62 -3.88 13.72 -8.05
C THR A 62 -3.75 14.68 -6.88
N LYS A 63 -3.20 15.87 -7.12
CA LYS A 63 -3.16 16.96 -6.13
C LYS A 63 -4.56 17.24 -5.59
N GLY A 64 -4.70 17.11 -4.28
CA GLY A 64 -5.93 17.47 -3.56
C GLY A 64 -6.84 16.30 -3.18
N SER A 65 -6.37 15.06 -3.25
CA SER A 65 -7.08 13.95 -2.61
C SER A 65 -6.63 13.82 -1.17
N ASP A 66 -7.39 14.40 -0.24
CA ASP A 66 -7.19 14.21 1.21
C ASP A 66 -7.60 12.81 1.69
N ILE A 67 -7.85 11.90 0.74
CA ILE A 67 -8.36 10.56 1.03
C ILE A 67 -7.21 9.55 1.02
N ILE A 68 -6.98 8.91 2.14
CA ILE A 68 -6.10 7.74 2.23
C ILE A 68 -6.75 6.60 1.43
N PRO A 69 -6.05 6.02 0.43
CA PRO A 69 -6.60 4.92 -0.36
C PRO A 69 -7.02 3.74 0.55
N PRO A 70 -8.23 3.17 0.39
CA PRO A 70 -8.69 2.05 1.22
C PRO A 70 -7.71 0.88 1.29
N ARG A 71 -7.02 0.56 0.19
CA ARG A 71 -5.99 -0.48 0.13
C ARG A 71 -4.83 -0.27 1.10
N MET A 72 -4.57 0.97 1.55
CA MET A 72 -3.55 1.22 2.57
C MET A 72 -3.87 0.49 3.88
N TYR A 73 -5.14 0.46 4.26
CA TYR A 73 -5.58 -0.26 5.47
C TYR A 73 -5.50 -1.78 5.31
N GLU A 74 -5.73 -2.30 4.09
CA GLU A 74 -5.51 -3.72 3.76
C GLU A 74 -4.03 -4.08 3.85
N TYR A 75 -3.15 -3.21 3.36
CA TYR A 75 -1.70 -3.38 3.47
C TYR A 75 -1.23 -3.33 4.93
N LEU A 76 -1.70 -2.37 5.71
CA LEU A 76 -1.41 -2.29 7.14
C LEU A 76 -1.88 -3.54 7.88
N ALA A 77 -3.07 -4.06 7.55
CA ALA A 77 -3.62 -5.28 8.16
C ALA A 77 -2.75 -6.52 7.90
N SER A 78 -2.11 -6.61 6.74
CA SER A 78 -1.18 -7.70 6.44
C SER A 78 0.08 -7.70 7.32
N GLY A 79 0.46 -6.54 7.86
CA GLY A 79 1.70 -6.34 8.61
C GLY A 79 2.96 -6.26 7.74
N LYS A 80 2.85 -6.47 6.43
CA LYS A 80 3.99 -6.42 5.50
C LYS A 80 4.58 -5.01 5.38
N PRO A 81 5.87 -4.87 5.07
CA PRO A 81 6.47 -3.58 4.75
C PRO A 81 5.75 -2.90 3.58
N ILE A 82 5.53 -1.60 3.67
CA ILE A 82 4.79 -0.82 2.68
C ILE A 82 5.68 0.29 2.15
N VAL A 83 5.84 0.37 0.83
CA VAL A 83 6.52 1.46 0.14
C VAL A 83 5.49 2.25 -0.67
N THR A 84 5.40 3.54 -0.45
CA THR A 84 4.42 4.40 -1.13
C THR A 84 5.06 5.61 -1.78
N MET A 85 4.39 6.15 -2.81
CA MET A 85 4.68 7.43 -3.45
C MET A 85 3.46 8.36 -3.36
N ILE A 86 2.53 8.13 -2.45
CA ILE A 86 1.41 9.04 -2.19
C ILE A 86 1.91 10.31 -1.48
N ASP A 87 1.05 11.33 -1.46
CA ASP A 87 1.36 12.60 -0.83
C ASP A 87 1.76 12.40 0.65
N PRO A 88 2.79 13.08 1.18
CA PRO A 88 3.20 13.00 2.57
C PRO A 88 2.05 13.20 3.57
N ASP A 89 1.14 14.13 3.30
CA ASP A 89 0.00 14.42 4.18
C ASP A 89 -0.94 13.22 4.33
N GLN A 90 -1.03 12.36 3.31
CA GLN A 90 -1.83 11.14 3.35
C GLN A 90 -1.19 10.01 4.15
N VAL A 91 0.10 10.08 4.44
CA VAL A 91 0.82 9.10 5.26
C VAL A 91 1.17 9.62 6.65
N GLU A 92 0.91 10.90 6.93
CA GLU A 92 1.10 11.50 8.25
C GLU A 92 0.45 10.66 9.38
N PRO A 93 -0.76 10.07 9.20
CA PRO A 93 -1.34 9.19 10.21
C PRO A 93 -0.57 7.90 10.48
N PHE A 94 0.46 7.59 9.67
CA PHE A 94 1.25 6.34 9.73
C PHE A 94 2.76 6.61 9.78
N PRO A 95 3.27 7.49 10.68
CA PRO A 95 4.61 8.08 10.57
C PRO A 95 5.74 7.06 10.61
N ASP A 96 5.55 5.93 11.30
CA ASP A 96 6.64 4.99 11.61
C ASP A 96 6.48 3.63 10.92
N VAL A 97 5.49 3.45 10.05
CA VAL A 97 5.13 2.13 9.54
C VAL A 97 5.09 2.02 8.02
N VAL A 98 5.31 3.15 7.32
CA VAL A 98 5.29 3.24 5.86
C VAL A 98 6.56 3.91 5.35
N TYR A 99 7.17 3.34 4.32
CA TYR A 99 8.33 3.91 3.64
C TYR A 99 7.88 4.83 2.50
N THR A 100 8.07 6.14 2.65
CA THR A 100 7.70 7.11 1.62
C THR A 100 8.85 7.36 0.64
N ALA A 101 8.55 7.38 -0.64
CA ALA A 101 9.46 7.71 -1.73
C ALA A 101 8.88 8.84 -2.59
N TYR A 102 9.73 9.75 -3.05
CA TYR A 102 9.32 10.93 -3.82
C TYR A 102 9.71 10.84 -5.30
N ASP A 103 10.57 9.89 -5.65
CA ASP A 103 11.03 9.64 -7.00
C ASP A 103 11.34 8.16 -7.24
N SER A 104 11.62 7.81 -8.49
CA SER A 104 11.92 6.43 -8.88
C SER A 104 13.20 5.86 -8.23
N ALA A 105 14.19 6.68 -7.92
CA ALA A 105 15.41 6.24 -7.25
C ALA A 105 15.15 6.02 -5.76
N GLY A 106 14.39 6.93 -5.14
CA GLY A 106 13.89 6.79 -3.77
C GLY A 106 13.05 5.53 -3.61
N PHE A 107 12.15 5.25 -4.55
CA PHE A 107 11.37 4.01 -4.53
C PHE A 107 12.26 2.76 -4.45
N VAL A 108 13.29 2.65 -5.29
CA VAL A 108 14.25 1.53 -5.24
C VAL A 108 14.94 1.44 -3.88
N ARG A 109 15.44 2.57 -3.37
CA ARG A 109 16.11 2.58 -2.05
C ARG A 109 15.16 2.15 -0.91
N ARG A 110 13.90 2.61 -0.95
CA ARG A 110 12.89 2.24 0.04
C ARG A 110 12.48 0.78 -0.05
N CYS A 111 12.35 0.22 -1.25
CA CYS A 111 12.10 -1.22 -1.42
C CYS A 111 13.23 -2.07 -0.84
N ARG A 112 14.49 -1.70 -1.08
CA ARG A 112 15.65 -2.40 -0.45
C ARG A 112 15.57 -2.35 1.07
N ARG A 113 15.33 -1.15 1.62
CA ARG A 113 15.21 -0.98 3.07
C ARG A 113 14.05 -1.80 3.65
N ALA A 114 12.92 -1.87 2.93
CA ALA A 114 11.76 -2.65 3.31
C ALA A 114 12.03 -4.16 3.31
N LEU A 115 12.83 -4.66 2.36
CA LEU A 115 13.25 -6.08 2.31
C LEU A 115 14.21 -6.46 3.45
N GLU A 116 14.95 -5.49 4.00
CA GLU A 116 15.87 -5.66 5.13
C GLU A 116 15.18 -5.46 6.49
N GLU A 117 13.89 -5.12 6.49
CA GLU A 117 13.16 -4.81 7.71
C GLU A 117 12.96 -6.05 8.59
N GLU A 118 13.22 -5.89 9.88
CA GLU A 118 12.84 -6.88 10.88
C GLU A 118 11.34 -6.77 11.20
N SER A 119 10.55 -7.59 10.52
CA SER A 119 9.08 -7.55 10.59
C SER A 119 8.50 -7.88 11.96
N SER A 120 9.26 -8.55 12.84
CA SER A 120 8.82 -8.92 14.19
C SER A 120 8.36 -7.71 15.03
N LEU A 121 8.99 -6.55 14.85
CA LEU A 121 8.66 -5.32 15.56
C LEU A 121 7.67 -4.43 14.79
N ALA A 122 7.81 -4.35 13.48
CA ALA A 122 7.05 -3.43 12.64
C ALA A 122 5.65 -3.95 12.26
N ALA A 123 5.51 -5.27 12.05
CA ALA A 123 4.23 -5.87 11.65
C ALA A 123 3.10 -5.66 12.67
N PRO A 124 3.31 -5.87 14.00
CA PRO A 124 2.27 -5.62 14.99
C PRO A 124 1.83 -4.14 15.03
N ARG A 125 2.75 -3.20 14.79
CA ARG A 125 2.43 -1.76 14.74
C ARG A 125 1.53 -1.45 13.54
N ARG A 126 1.83 -1.96 12.34
CA ARG A 126 0.98 -1.82 11.15
C ARG A 126 -0.41 -2.38 11.39
N GLN A 127 -0.49 -3.58 11.91
CA GLN A 127 -1.76 -4.25 12.22
C GLN A 127 -2.59 -3.49 13.26
N ASN A 128 -1.94 -2.80 14.20
CA ASN A 128 -2.63 -1.96 15.18
C ASN A 128 -3.30 -0.74 14.52
N TYR A 129 -2.62 -0.07 13.58
CA TYR A 129 -3.21 1.00 12.79
C TYR A 129 -4.45 0.51 12.01
N ALA A 130 -4.35 -0.66 11.37
CA ALA A 130 -5.48 -1.23 10.63
C ALA A 130 -6.67 -1.56 11.54
N ARG A 131 -6.43 -2.16 12.72
CA ARG A 131 -7.50 -2.46 13.70
C ARG A 131 -8.21 -1.21 14.16
N ASN A 132 -7.47 -0.16 14.49
CA ASN A 132 -8.02 1.11 14.97
C ASN A 132 -8.82 1.85 13.88
N ALA A 133 -8.52 1.59 12.61
CA ALA A 133 -9.23 2.15 11.47
C ALA A 133 -10.31 1.23 10.90
N SER A 134 -10.67 0.14 11.59
CA SER A 134 -11.74 -0.77 11.16
C SER A 134 -13.10 -0.05 11.09
N TRP A 135 -14.00 -0.56 10.26
CA TRP A 135 -15.36 0.00 10.15
C TRP A 135 -16.09 -0.02 11.50
N ALA A 136 -15.87 -1.05 12.33
CA ALA A 136 -16.43 -1.12 13.68
C ALA A 136 -15.91 0.01 14.58
N SER A 137 -14.58 0.27 14.55
CA SER A 137 -13.98 1.38 15.29
C SER A 137 -14.51 2.73 14.81
N ARG A 138 -14.54 2.96 13.50
CA ARG A 138 -15.06 4.22 12.92
C ARG A 138 -16.53 4.45 13.21
N ALA A 139 -17.36 3.39 13.19
CA ALA A 139 -18.76 3.50 13.55
C ALA A 139 -18.93 3.88 15.03
N LYS A 140 -18.13 3.28 15.91
CA LYS A 140 -18.11 3.64 17.34
C LYS A 140 -17.73 5.10 17.55
N ASP A 141 -16.65 5.55 16.92
CA ASP A 141 -16.18 6.94 17.02
C ASP A 141 -17.26 7.93 16.51
N ALA A 142 -17.92 7.59 15.41
CA ALA A 142 -19.01 8.41 14.86
C ALA A 142 -20.20 8.49 15.84
N LEU A 143 -20.61 7.38 16.43
CA LEU A 143 -21.67 7.35 17.44
C LEU A 143 -21.33 8.19 18.67
N GLU A 144 -20.09 8.10 19.16
CA GLU A 144 -19.61 8.92 20.27
C GLU A 144 -19.61 10.44 19.96
N ILE A 145 -19.28 10.81 18.71
CA ILE A 145 -19.34 12.22 18.27
C ILE A 145 -20.79 12.71 18.25
N LEU A 146 -21.72 11.91 17.72
CA LEU A 146 -23.13 12.25 17.61
C LEU A 146 -23.78 12.36 19.00
N ASP A 147 -23.46 11.47 19.93
CA ASP A 147 -23.94 11.51 21.32
C ASP A 147 -23.46 12.80 22.03
N ARG A 148 -22.16 13.12 21.92
CA ARG A 148 -21.62 14.39 22.47
C ARG A 148 -22.25 15.63 21.85
N ALA A 149 -22.69 15.56 20.60
CA ALA A 149 -23.38 16.64 19.92
C ALA A 149 -24.89 16.72 20.28
N GLY A 150 -25.40 15.82 21.10
CA GLY A 150 -26.83 15.76 21.49
C GLY A 150 -27.75 15.43 20.31
N LEU A 151 -27.26 14.61 19.35
CA LEU A 151 -28.02 14.21 18.17
C LEU A 151 -28.68 12.82 18.31
N PHE A 152 -28.58 12.24 19.49
CA PHE A 152 -29.30 11.03 19.93
C PHE A 152 -29.95 11.28 21.28
#